data_12bd967c81e5ab5f201314833720b9a0
#
_entry.id   12bd967c81e5ab5f201314833720b9a0
#
_cell.length_a   1.000
_cell.length_b   1.000
_cell.length_c   1.000
_cell.angle_alpha   90.00
_cell.angle_beta   90.00
_cell.angle_gamma   90.00
#
_symmetry.space_group_name_H-M   'P 1'
#
loop_
_entity.id
_entity.type
_entity.pdbx_description
1 polymer ?
#
loop_
_entity_poly.entity_id
_entity_poly.type
_entity_poly.pdbx_seq_one_letter_code
_entity_poly.pdbx_strand_id
1 'polypeptide(L)'
;VYEPSSSYLQIALQNRTYQLKGISSQEQHTLRIQTFNSRLCIIVDEKQKVESSCVADVHGETEFAIEIPSNSPLRGEEQRSRPWAYSAHHAWVDQDTLLLTVCWRETGHFQTWKFLFGGNHLTLWITDGVKGMFELLGAVSDQNVRFCDMIFEGSLQ
;
A
#
# COMPACT_ATOMS: atom_id res chain seq x y z
N VAL A 1 6.22 -17.98 -7.16
CA VAL A 1 5.18 -17.04 -6.72
C VAL A 1 4.27 -17.73 -5.70
N TYR A 2 4.21 -17.18 -4.53
CA TYR A 2 3.33 -17.70 -3.48
C TYR A 2 1.89 -17.26 -3.73
N GLU A 3 0.96 -18.19 -3.68
CA GLU A 3 -0.47 -17.89 -3.78
C GLU A 3 -1.16 -18.45 -2.53
N PRO A 4 -1.73 -17.58 -1.66
CA PRO A 4 -2.53 -18.05 -0.55
C PRO A 4 -3.74 -18.81 -1.04
N SER A 5 -4.22 -19.76 -0.25
CA SER A 5 -5.43 -20.48 -0.60
C SER A 5 -6.61 -19.52 -0.71
N SER A 6 -7.52 -19.79 -1.65
CA SER A 6 -8.70 -18.95 -1.82
C SER A 6 -9.57 -18.91 -0.56
N SER A 7 -9.57 -19.99 0.21
CA SER A 7 -10.27 -20.02 1.49
C SER A 7 -9.64 -19.07 2.52
N TYR A 8 -8.31 -18.97 2.55
CA TYR A 8 -7.63 -18.01 3.42
C TYR A 8 -8.02 -16.57 3.04
N LEU A 9 -7.95 -16.24 1.76
CA LEU A 9 -8.30 -14.91 1.28
C LEU A 9 -9.77 -14.55 1.58
N GLN A 10 -10.67 -15.51 1.40
CA GLN A 10 -12.09 -15.27 1.65
C GLN A 10 -12.42 -15.11 3.12
N ILE A 11 -11.80 -15.90 3.98
CA ILE A 11 -12.13 -15.91 5.41
C ILE A 11 -11.31 -14.86 6.15
N ALA A 12 -10.04 -14.74 5.83
CA ALA A 12 -9.12 -13.89 6.60
C ALA A 12 -9.18 -12.42 6.22
N LEU A 13 -9.43 -12.10 4.96
CA LEU A 13 -9.30 -10.72 4.47
C LEU A 13 -10.61 -10.08 4.05
N GLN A 14 -11.62 -10.87 3.69
CA GLN A 14 -12.84 -10.32 3.14
C GLN A 14 -13.65 -9.58 4.19
N ASN A 15 -14.05 -8.34 3.88
CA ASN A 15 -14.87 -7.47 4.73
C ASN A 15 -14.26 -7.13 6.09
N ARG A 16 -12.92 -7.20 6.20
CA ARG A 16 -12.24 -6.77 7.42
C ARG A 16 -11.91 -5.30 7.35
N THR A 17 -12.19 -4.62 8.46
CA THR A 17 -11.84 -3.20 8.63
C THR A 17 -10.84 -3.09 9.77
N TYR A 18 -9.72 -2.44 9.50
CA TYR A 18 -8.67 -2.18 10.47
C TYR A 18 -8.66 -0.72 10.83
N GLN A 19 -8.47 -0.43 12.10
CA GLN A 19 -8.18 0.93 12.55
C GLN A 19 -6.67 1.10 12.61
N LEU A 20 -6.13 1.97 11.76
CA LEU A 20 -4.69 2.21 11.65
C LEU A 20 -4.30 3.45 12.43
N LYS A 21 -3.12 3.40 13.03
CA LYS A 21 -2.51 4.53 13.70
C LYS A 21 -1.05 4.65 13.26
N GLY A 22 -0.63 5.85 12.88
CA GLY A 22 0.76 6.11 12.52
C GLY A 22 1.68 5.96 13.72
N ILE A 23 2.84 5.31 13.52
CA ILE A 23 3.81 5.10 14.60
C ILE A 23 4.52 6.41 14.94
N SER A 24 4.91 7.18 13.92
CA SER A 24 5.65 8.44 14.10
C SER A 24 4.82 9.67 13.76
N SER A 25 3.53 9.51 13.56
CA SER A 25 2.62 10.59 13.24
C SER A 25 1.36 10.47 14.09
N GLN A 26 0.53 11.52 14.07
CA GLN A 26 -0.76 11.50 14.76
C GLN A 26 -1.89 11.00 13.86
N GLU A 27 -1.56 10.54 12.67
CA GLU A 27 -2.55 10.09 11.69
C GLU A 27 -3.30 8.85 12.17
N GLN A 28 -4.60 8.86 11.93
CA GLN A 28 -5.46 7.71 12.13
C GLN A 28 -6.27 7.49 10.86
N HIS A 29 -6.35 6.24 10.43
CA HIS A 29 -7.07 5.88 9.23
C HIS A 29 -7.85 4.61 9.44
N THR A 30 -8.89 4.41 8.64
CA THR A 30 -9.54 3.11 8.51
C THR A 30 -9.07 2.46 7.23
N LEU A 31 -8.79 1.18 7.29
CA LEU A 31 -8.38 0.39 6.14
C LEU A 31 -9.34 -0.76 5.97
N ARG A 32 -9.90 -0.89 4.78
CA ARG A 32 -10.76 -2.01 4.42
C ARG A 32 -10.17 -2.73 3.24
N ILE A 33 -10.16 -4.06 3.29
CA ILE A 33 -9.61 -4.90 2.25
C ILE A 33 -10.74 -5.75 1.69
N GLN A 34 -10.89 -5.72 0.38
CA GLN A 34 -11.84 -6.55 -0.34
C GLN A 34 -11.10 -7.40 -1.36
N THR A 35 -11.46 -8.67 -1.43
CA THR A 35 -10.92 -9.58 -2.44
C THR A 35 -12.04 -9.98 -3.38
N PHE A 36 -11.73 -9.97 -4.67
CA PHE A 36 -12.71 -10.36 -5.69
C PHE A 36 -11.98 -11.06 -6.84
N ASN A 37 -12.16 -12.36 -6.93
CA ASN A 37 -11.41 -13.21 -7.87
C ASN A 37 -9.90 -13.06 -7.65
N SER A 38 -9.15 -12.69 -8.70
CA SER A 38 -7.71 -12.42 -8.62
C SER A 38 -7.39 -10.97 -8.27
N ARG A 39 -8.42 -10.15 -7.98
CA ARG A 39 -8.25 -8.74 -7.69
C ARG A 39 -8.37 -8.47 -6.20
N LEU A 40 -7.66 -7.43 -5.79
CA LEU A 40 -7.65 -6.93 -4.44
C LEU A 40 -8.01 -5.45 -4.48
N CYS A 41 -8.86 -5.00 -3.59
CA CYS A 41 -9.17 -3.59 -3.45
C CYS A 41 -8.80 -3.14 -2.04
N ILE A 42 -7.91 -2.17 -1.95
CA ILE A 42 -7.49 -1.55 -0.68
C ILE A 42 -8.20 -0.20 -0.59
N ILE A 43 -8.95 -0.01 0.49
CA ILE A 43 -9.74 1.21 0.68
C ILE A 43 -9.31 1.88 1.99
N VAL A 44 -8.81 3.10 1.88
CA VAL A 44 -8.38 3.90 3.03
C VAL A 44 -9.36 5.06 3.22
N ASP A 45 -9.95 5.15 4.41
CA ASP A 45 -10.91 6.21 4.80
C ASP A 45 -12.10 6.35 3.84
N GLU A 46 -12.48 5.26 3.18
CA GLU A 46 -13.53 5.25 2.14
C GLU A 46 -13.28 6.26 1.00
N LYS A 47 -12.06 6.75 0.89
CA LYS A 47 -11.66 7.79 -0.06
C LYS A 47 -10.59 7.32 -1.04
N GLN A 48 -9.51 6.75 -0.55
CA GLN A 48 -8.43 6.22 -1.38
C GLN A 48 -8.71 4.75 -1.69
N LYS A 49 -8.97 4.44 -2.96
CA LYS A 49 -9.31 3.09 -3.41
C LYS A 49 -8.32 2.65 -4.46
N VAL A 50 -7.53 1.65 -4.16
CA VAL A 50 -6.54 1.10 -5.08
C VAL A 50 -6.89 -0.35 -5.37
N GLU A 51 -7.19 -0.64 -6.62
CA GLU A 51 -7.39 -2.01 -7.09
C GLU A 51 -6.09 -2.55 -7.69
N SER A 52 -5.82 -3.81 -7.45
CA SER A 52 -4.62 -4.48 -7.95
C SER A 52 -4.91 -5.92 -8.32
N SER A 53 -4.01 -6.49 -9.11
CA SER A 53 -4.04 -7.89 -9.50
C SER A 53 -2.66 -8.50 -9.35
N CYS A 54 -2.60 -9.80 -9.14
CA CYS A 54 -1.32 -10.54 -9.08
C CYS A 54 -0.87 -11.01 -10.46
N VAL A 55 -1.68 -10.87 -11.50
CA VAL A 55 -1.37 -11.36 -12.85
C VAL A 55 -1.10 -10.24 -13.85
N ALA A 56 -1.55 -9.02 -13.57
CA ALA A 56 -1.38 -7.89 -14.48
C ALA A 56 -1.55 -6.57 -13.70
N ASP A 57 -1.05 -5.48 -14.27
CA ASP A 57 -1.29 -4.16 -13.71
C ASP A 57 -2.76 -3.76 -13.89
N VAL A 58 -3.33 -3.19 -12.85
CA VAL A 58 -4.66 -2.61 -12.88
C VAL A 58 -4.53 -1.10 -12.94
N HIS A 59 -5.18 -0.47 -13.90
CA HIS A 59 -5.19 0.98 -14.06
C HIS A 59 -6.46 1.55 -13.47
N GLY A 60 -6.34 2.67 -12.76
CA GLY A 60 -7.48 3.34 -12.16
C GLY A 60 -7.16 4.76 -11.76
N GLU A 61 -8.10 5.36 -11.06
CA GLU A 61 -7.95 6.68 -10.48
C GLU A 61 -8.41 6.65 -9.03
N THR A 62 -7.72 7.37 -8.17
CA THR A 62 -8.08 7.46 -6.76
C THR A 62 -7.61 8.77 -6.15
N GLU A 63 -8.26 9.19 -5.08
CA GLU A 63 -7.81 10.30 -4.27
C GLU A 63 -6.83 9.82 -3.20
N PHE A 64 -6.04 10.73 -2.66
CA PHE A 64 -5.17 10.43 -1.52
C PHE A 64 -5.95 10.58 -0.21
N ALA A 65 -5.77 9.64 0.68
CA ALA A 65 -6.29 9.69 2.05
C ALA A 65 -5.16 9.82 3.08
N ILE A 66 -4.02 9.19 2.79
CA ILE A 66 -2.85 9.24 3.66
C ILE A 66 -2.03 10.47 3.28
N GLU A 67 -1.67 11.26 4.28
CA GLU A 67 -0.86 12.46 4.07
C GLU A 67 0.55 12.06 3.64
N ILE A 68 1.00 12.64 2.52
CA ILE A 68 2.32 12.37 1.99
C ILE A 68 3.35 13.27 2.70
N PRO A 69 4.50 12.69 3.14
CA PRO A 69 5.53 13.46 3.80
C PRO A 69 6.05 14.63 2.95
N SER A 70 6.48 15.70 3.62
CA SER A 70 6.91 16.93 2.94
C SER A 70 8.11 16.75 2.02
N ASN A 71 8.93 15.73 2.26
CA ASN A 71 10.11 15.43 1.45
C ASN A 71 9.81 14.42 0.34
N SER A 72 8.57 14.00 0.17
CA SER A 72 8.19 13.09 -0.91
C SER A 72 8.10 13.85 -2.23
N PRO A 73 8.60 13.26 -3.33
CA PRO A 73 8.43 13.86 -4.66
C PRO A 73 6.97 13.85 -5.14
N LEU A 74 6.10 13.08 -4.50
CA LEU A 74 4.66 13.10 -4.80
C LEU A 74 3.96 14.30 -4.19
N ARG A 75 4.58 14.95 -3.21
CA ARG A 75 3.96 16.08 -2.54
C ARG A 75 4.05 17.33 -3.40
N GLY A 76 2.92 17.93 -3.66
CA GLY A 76 2.82 19.21 -4.35
C GLY A 76 1.50 19.86 -4.02
N GLU A 77 1.30 21.09 -4.47
CA GLU A 77 0.03 21.78 -4.29
C GLU A 77 -1.12 21.02 -4.92
N GLU A 78 -0.79 20.17 -5.90
CA GLU A 78 -1.76 19.39 -6.65
C GLU A 78 -2.24 18.13 -5.91
N GLN A 79 -1.65 17.82 -4.78
CA GLN A 79 -2.03 16.65 -3.96
C GLN A 79 -3.39 16.84 -3.28
N ARG A 80 -4.17 17.74 -3.72
CA ARG A 80 -5.46 18.00 -3.11
C ARG A 80 -6.51 17.03 -3.63
N SER A 81 -7.70 17.16 -3.08
CA SER A 81 -8.87 16.33 -3.33
C SER A 81 -9.24 16.23 -4.81
N ARG A 82 -8.41 15.59 -5.59
CA ARG A 82 -8.64 15.26 -6.97
C ARG A 82 -8.21 13.85 -7.27
N PRO A 83 -8.79 13.19 -8.26
CA PRO A 83 -8.32 11.86 -8.66
C PRO A 83 -6.92 11.89 -9.27
N TRP A 84 -6.13 10.90 -8.91
CA TRP A 84 -4.81 10.65 -9.49
C TRP A 84 -4.83 9.31 -10.20
N ALA A 85 -4.29 9.30 -11.42
CA ALA A 85 -4.17 8.07 -12.19
C ALA A 85 -3.07 7.18 -11.63
N TYR A 86 -3.37 5.89 -11.46
CA TYR A 86 -2.42 4.91 -10.96
C TYR A 86 -2.43 3.64 -11.79
N SER A 87 -1.37 2.87 -11.67
CA SER A 87 -1.37 1.45 -12.01
C SER A 87 -0.84 0.68 -10.82
N ALA A 88 -1.41 -0.48 -10.56
CA ALA A 88 -1.05 -1.24 -9.37
C ALA A 88 -1.06 -2.74 -9.62
N HIS A 89 -0.16 -3.44 -8.93
CA HIS A 89 -0.15 -4.89 -8.88
C HIS A 89 0.25 -5.33 -7.48
N HIS A 90 -0.07 -6.55 -7.14
CA HIS A 90 0.30 -7.10 -5.85
C HIS A 90 0.91 -8.49 -5.98
N ALA A 91 1.64 -8.88 -4.96
CA ALA A 91 2.19 -10.23 -4.83
C ALA A 91 2.19 -10.63 -3.36
N TRP A 92 1.90 -11.89 -3.10
CA TRP A 92 2.04 -12.47 -1.78
C TRP A 92 3.45 -13.03 -1.64
N VAL A 93 4.16 -12.57 -0.61
CA VAL A 93 5.50 -13.08 -0.28
C VAL A 93 5.38 -14.42 0.46
N ASP A 94 4.45 -14.46 1.39
CA ASP A 94 4.07 -15.65 2.13
C ASP A 94 2.59 -15.52 2.55
N GLN A 95 2.13 -16.39 3.42
CA GLN A 95 0.74 -16.41 3.85
C GLN A 95 0.30 -15.12 4.56
N ASP A 96 1.22 -14.43 5.21
CA ASP A 96 0.93 -13.29 6.06
C ASP A 96 1.48 -11.97 5.52
N THR A 97 2.17 -11.98 4.39
CA THR A 97 2.83 -10.79 3.85
C THR A 97 2.37 -10.51 2.43
N LEU A 98 1.77 -9.34 2.25
CA LEU A 98 1.30 -8.85 0.97
C LEU A 98 2.12 -7.62 0.57
N LEU A 99 2.61 -7.59 -0.67
CA LEU A 99 3.24 -6.43 -1.27
C LEU A 99 2.35 -5.86 -2.36
N LEU A 100 1.97 -4.60 -2.20
CA LEU A 100 1.25 -3.83 -3.21
C LEU A 100 2.18 -2.78 -3.77
N THR A 101 2.33 -2.75 -5.09
CA THR A 101 3.12 -1.73 -5.78
C THR A 101 2.18 -0.82 -6.54
N VAL A 102 2.26 0.47 -6.26
CA VAL A 102 1.45 1.49 -6.91
C VAL A 102 2.36 2.44 -7.67
N CYS A 103 2.11 2.61 -8.95
CA CYS A 103 2.77 3.62 -9.78
C CYS A 103 1.81 4.77 -10.00
N TRP A 104 2.19 5.95 -9.57
CA TRP A 104 1.43 7.18 -9.81
C TRP A 104 1.81 7.71 -11.19
N ARG A 105 0.91 7.55 -12.15
CA ARG A 105 1.23 7.71 -13.57
C ARG A 105 1.58 9.14 -13.96
N GLU A 106 1.06 10.14 -13.26
CA GLU A 106 1.34 11.54 -13.57
C GLU A 106 2.77 11.95 -13.23
N THR A 107 3.36 11.32 -12.23
CA THR A 107 4.72 11.62 -11.78
C THR A 107 5.72 10.52 -12.10
N GLY A 108 5.23 9.31 -12.41
CA GLY A 108 6.08 8.13 -12.59
C GLY A 108 6.68 7.57 -11.31
N HIS A 109 6.25 8.05 -10.15
CA HIS A 109 6.76 7.58 -8.88
C HIS A 109 6.03 6.35 -8.39
N PHE A 110 6.79 5.48 -7.71
CA PHE A 110 6.29 4.24 -7.14
C PHE A 110 6.13 4.37 -5.64
N GLN A 111 5.10 3.73 -5.12
CA GLN A 111 4.97 3.41 -3.70
C GLN A 111 4.87 1.91 -3.54
N THR A 112 5.53 1.40 -2.51
CA THR A 112 5.40 0.00 -2.11
C THR A 112 4.68 -0.04 -0.76
N TRP A 113 3.57 -0.75 -0.73
CA TRP A 113 2.76 -0.95 0.48
C TRP A 113 2.96 -2.39 0.94
N LYS A 114 3.59 -2.55 2.09
CA LYS A 114 3.82 -3.89 2.66
C LYS A 114 2.86 -4.10 3.81
N PHE A 115 2.03 -5.12 3.68
CA PHE A 115 1.07 -5.51 4.71
C PHE A 115 1.58 -6.75 5.42
N LEU A 116 1.71 -6.66 6.74
CA LEU A 116 2.06 -7.78 7.60
C LEU A 116 0.85 -8.09 8.47
N PHE A 117 0.20 -9.22 8.20
CA PHE A 117 -1.00 -9.63 8.91
C PHE A 117 -0.61 -10.56 10.06
N GLY A 118 -1.17 -10.34 11.24
CA GLY A 118 -0.93 -11.17 12.40
C GLY A 118 -2.17 -11.26 13.28
N GLY A 119 -2.99 -12.29 13.08
CA GLY A 119 -4.24 -12.44 13.83
C GLY A 119 -5.18 -11.26 13.58
N ASN A 120 -5.49 -10.50 14.64
CA ASN A 120 -6.31 -9.29 14.55
C ASN A 120 -5.47 -8.02 14.36
N HIS A 121 -4.18 -8.17 14.12
CA HIS A 121 -3.25 -7.06 14.01
C HIS A 121 -2.71 -6.94 12.59
N LEU A 122 -2.42 -5.70 12.18
CA LEU A 122 -1.87 -5.40 10.88
C LEU A 122 -0.78 -4.34 11.04
N THR A 123 0.36 -4.57 10.40
CA THR A 123 1.36 -3.51 10.21
C THR A 123 1.38 -3.15 8.73
N LEU A 124 1.21 -1.88 8.43
CA LEU A 124 1.31 -1.35 7.07
C LEU A 124 2.52 -0.45 6.97
N TRP A 125 3.41 -0.81 6.08
CA TRP A 125 4.61 -0.03 5.81
C TRP A 125 4.54 0.48 4.38
N ILE A 126 4.48 1.80 4.21
CA ILE A 126 4.46 2.45 2.91
C ILE A 126 5.83 3.08 2.68
N THR A 127 6.50 2.65 1.63
CA THR A 127 7.78 3.21 1.19
C THR A 127 7.56 3.96 -0.11
N ASP A 128 7.95 5.23 -0.13
CA ASP A 128 7.84 6.08 -1.31
C ASP A 128 9.16 6.10 -2.07
N GLY A 129 9.10 6.04 -3.40
CA GLY A 129 10.28 6.10 -4.27
C GLY A 129 10.76 4.74 -4.74
N VAL A 130 12.05 4.67 -5.08
CA VAL A 130 12.66 3.52 -5.78
C VAL A 130 13.49 2.63 -4.87
N LYS A 131 13.21 2.62 -3.58
CA LYS A 131 13.95 1.82 -2.60
C LYS A 131 14.09 0.35 -3.00
N GLY A 132 12.97 -0.26 -3.38
CA GLY A 132 12.97 -1.66 -3.78
C GLY A 132 13.86 -1.92 -5.00
N MET A 133 13.92 -0.98 -5.92
CA MET A 133 14.79 -1.10 -7.09
C MET A 133 16.27 -1.01 -6.70
N PHE A 134 16.63 -0.09 -5.80
CA PHE A 134 18.01 -0.01 -5.31
C PHE A 134 18.41 -1.25 -4.50
N GLU A 135 17.51 -1.80 -3.73
CA GLU A 135 17.74 -3.05 -3.02
C GLU A 135 18.01 -4.19 -3.99
N LEU A 136 17.23 -4.28 -5.05
CA LEU A 136 17.39 -5.29 -6.08
C LEU A 136 18.73 -5.18 -6.80
N LEU A 137 19.20 -3.96 -7.03
CA LEU A 137 20.47 -3.70 -7.70
C LEU A 137 21.69 -3.78 -6.77
N GLY A 138 21.51 -4.11 -5.51
CA GLY A 138 22.59 -4.22 -4.54
C GLY A 138 23.23 -2.91 -4.13
N ALA A 139 22.56 -1.76 -4.39
CA ALA A 139 23.08 -0.43 -4.11
C ALA A 139 22.72 0.06 -2.71
N VAL A 140 22.30 -0.79 -1.80
CA VAL A 140 21.54 -0.42 -0.61
C VAL A 140 22.37 -0.08 0.59
N SER A 141 23.64 -0.07 0.51
CA SER A 141 24.42 0.39 1.66
C SER A 141 24.46 1.92 1.77
N ASP A 142 23.77 2.62 0.89
CA ASP A 142 23.81 4.08 0.91
C ASP A 142 22.82 4.64 1.92
N GLN A 143 23.34 4.92 3.11
CA GLN A 143 22.60 5.57 4.17
C GLN A 143 22.18 7.00 3.83
N ASN A 144 22.66 7.54 2.72
CA ASN A 144 22.35 8.90 2.30
C ASN A 144 21.08 9.00 1.47
N VAL A 145 20.60 7.86 0.96
CA VAL A 145 19.33 7.83 0.23
C VAL A 145 18.19 7.74 1.24
N ARG A 146 17.54 8.87 1.46
CA ARG A 146 16.39 8.94 2.38
C ARG A 146 15.11 8.68 1.61
N PHE A 147 14.46 7.58 1.94
CA PHE A 147 13.14 7.26 1.44
C PHE A 147 12.08 7.72 2.43
N CYS A 148 10.94 8.13 1.91
CA CYS A 148 9.82 8.55 2.74
C CYS A 148 9.06 7.30 3.17
N ASP A 149 9.31 6.85 4.38
CA ASP A 149 8.64 5.68 4.96
C ASP A 149 7.52 6.12 5.90
N MET A 150 6.36 5.50 5.74
CA MET A 150 5.23 5.69 6.63
C MET A 150 4.85 4.33 7.20
N ILE A 151 4.76 4.25 8.52
CA ILE A 151 4.45 3.00 9.21
C ILE A 151 3.19 3.19 10.05
N PHE A 152 2.23 2.31 9.84
CA PHE A 152 0.98 2.28 10.58
C PHE A 152 0.81 0.93 11.26
N GLU A 153 0.29 0.95 12.46
CA GLU A 153 -0.16 -0.25 13.14
C GLU A 153 -1.67 -0.21 13.28
N GLY A 154 -2.28 -1.34 13.08
CA GLY A 154 -3.72 -1.42 13.12
C GLY A 154 -4.22 -2.66 13.82
N SER A 155 -5.45 -2.57 14.27
CA SER A 155 -6.18 -3.68 14.85
C SER A 155 -7.54 -3.80 14.18
N LEU A 156 -8.01 -5.04 14.12
CA LEU A 156 -9.30 -5.35 13.54
C LEU A 156 -10.41 -4.75 14.40
N GLN A 157 -11.33 -4.10 13.72
CA GLN A 157 -12.55 -3.61 14.35
C GLN A 157 -13.57 -4.72 14.50
#